data_7f135d2b58396c8f25b95b15f4d9a10d
#
_entry.id   7f135d2b58396c8f25b95b15f4d9a10d
#
_cell.length_a   1.000
_cell.length_b   1.000
_cell.length_c   1.000
_cell.angle_alpha   90.00
_cell.angle_beta   90.00
_cell.angle_gamma   90.00
#
_symmetry.space_group_name_H-M   'P 1'
#
loop_
_entity.id
_entity.type
_entity.pdbx_description
1 polymer ?
#
loop_
_entity_poly.entity_id
_entity_poly.type
_entity_poly.pdbx_seq_one_letter_code
_entity_poly.pdbx_strand_id
1 'polypeptide(L)'
;MTSSSPFPPGTYVLQVAAMRQSVDASAVATSLRAKHFPAIVVNPTTDKYYHVQVGPYHDVRSADAAKKGLESAGFKAIVKH
;
A
#
# COMPACT_ATOMS: atom_id res chain seq x y z
N MET A 1 10.29 -10.54 -16.42
CA MET A 1 9.09 -10.03 -15.76
C MET A 1 9.42 -8.80 -14.90
N THR A 2 8.63 -7.82 -14.97
CA THR A 2 8.86 -6.60 -14.22
C THR A 2 7.85 -6.45 -13.09
N SER A 3 8.32 -5.92 -11.99
CA SER A 3 7.44 -5.56 -10.89
C SER A 3 6.79 -4.23 -11.19
N SER A 4 5.51 -4.09 -10.88
CA SER A 4 4.83 -2.81 -10.96
C SER A 4 5.03 -1.97 -9.71
N SER A 5 5.69 -2.51 -8.69
CA SER A 5 5.96 -1.79 -7.46
C SER A 5 7.08 -0.78 -7.66
N PRO A 6 6.94 0.46 -7.16
CA PRO A 6 8.02 1.44 -7.20
C PRO A 6 9.09 1.20 -6.14
N PHE A 7 8.94 0.19 -5.32
CA PHE A 7 9.84 -0.07 -4.20
C PHE A 7 10.97 -1.00 -4.59
N PRO A 8 12.13 -0.90 -3.91
CA PRO A 8 13.27 -1.77 -4.21
C PRO A 8 12.95 -3.24 -3.99
N PRO A 9 13.64 -4.14 -4.73
CA PRO A 9 13.51 -5.58 -4.47
C PRO A 9 13.94 -5.92 -3.04
N GLY A 10 13.33 -6.94 -2.48
CA GLY A 10 13.66 -7.39 -1.14
C GLY A 10 12.96 -6.64 -0.03
N THR A 11 12.10 -5.70 -0.37
CA THR A 11 11.28 -5.00 0.61
C THR A 11 9.85 -5.54 0.59
N TYR A 12 9.13 -5.25 1.66
CA TYR A 12 7.73 -5.63 1.80
C TYR A 12 6.85 -4.40 1.68
N VAL A 13 5.75 -4.53 0.98
CA VAL A 13 4.73 -3.47 0.93
C VAL A 13 3.38 -4.06 1.33
N LEU A 14 2.53 -3.19 1.86
CA LEU A 14 1.18 -3.56 2.21
C LEU A 14 0.24 -2.96 1.19
N GLN A 15 -0.54 -3.79 0.51
CA GLN A 15 -1.56 -3.30 -0.39
C GLN A 15 -2.86 -3.16 0.38
N VAL A 16 -3.39 -1.95 0.42
CA VAL A 16 -4.57 -1.61 1.21
C VAL A 16 -5.81 -1.56 0.35
N ALA A 17 -5.69 -1.08 -0.88
CA ALA A 17 -6.84 -0.93 -1.75
C ALA A 17 -6.42 -0.99 -3.22
N ALA A 18 -7.38 -1.36 -4.06
CA ALA A 18 -7.24 -1.28 -5.50
C ALA A 18 -8.52 -0.61 -6.02
N MET A 19 -8.38 0.54 -6.66
CA MET A 19 -9.51 1.37 -7.03
C MET A 19 -9.42 1.79 -8.48
N ARG A 20 -10.56 1.95 -9.11
CA ARG A 20 -10.62 2.29 -10.53
C ARG A 20 -10.35 3.77 -10.79
N GLN A 21 -10.59 4.62 -9.80
CA GLN A 21 -10.46 6.06 -9.96
C GLN A 21 -9.36 6.62 -9.10
N SER A 22 -8.56 7.50 -9.69
CA SER A 22 -7.42 8.09 -8.97
C SER A 22 -7.89 8.92 -7.78
N VAL A 23 -9.02 9.60 -7.89
CA VAL A 23 -9.53 10.43 -6.81
C VAL A 23 -9.86 9.59 -5.57
N ASP A 24 -10.41 8.40 -5.78
CA ASP A 24 -10.74 7.50 -4.66
C ASP A 24 -9.47 6.96 -4.01
N ALA A 25 -8.49 6.56 -4.84
CA ALA A 25 -7.22 6.08 -4.34
C ALA A 25 -6.47 7.16 -3.56
N SER A 26 -6.49 8.39 -4.07
CA SER A 26 -5.85 9.52 -3.39
C SER A 26 -6.52 9.82 -2.05
N ALA A 27 -7.83 9.70 -1.97
CA ALA A 27 -8.56 9.90 -0.72
C ALA A 27 -8.14 8.88 0.33
N VAL A 28 -8.01 7.61 -0.06
CA VAL A 28 -7.54 6.57 0.86
C VAL A 28 -6.11 6.85 1.31
N ALA A 29 -5.22 7.19 0.36
CA ALA A 29 -3.83 7.49 0.69
C ALA A 29 -3.72 8.67 1.64
N THR A 30 -4.53 9.71 1.43
CA THR A 30 -4.54 10.88 2.31
C THR A 30 -4.98 10.49 3.72
N SER A 31 -6.01 9.66 3.85
CA SER A 31 -6.46 9.17 5.15
C SER A 31 -5.37 8.38 5.86
N LEU A 32 -4.64 7.55 5.13
CA LEU A 32 -3.56 6.77 5.70
C LEU A 32 -2.40 7.65 6.16
N ARG A 33 -2.05 8.66 5.35
CA ARG A 33 -0.99 9.60 5.73
C ARG A 33 -1.36 10.40 6.97
N ALA A 34 -2.64 10.76 7.10
CA ALA A 34 -3.12 11.44 8.29
C ALA A 34 -2.97 10.59 9.55
N LYS A 35 -2.90 9.28 9.39
CA LYS A 35 -2.69 8.34 10.49
C LYS A 35 -1.21 7.91 10.60
N HIS A 36 -0.32 8.62 9.90
CA HIS A 36 1.13 8.40 9.94
C HIS A 36 1.60 7.12 9.23
N PHE A 37 0.80 6.59 8.31
CA PHE A 37 1.25 5.49 7.45
C PHE A 37 1.87 6.07 6.17
N PRO A 38 3.03 5.56 5.73
CA PRO A 38 3.66 6.03 4.49
C PRO A 38 2.94 5.43 3.28
N ALA A 39 1.85 6.06 2.88
CA ALA A 39 1.00 5.57 1.80
C ALA A 39 1.32 6.26 0.48
N ILE A 40 1.29 5.48 -0.60
CA ILE A 40 1.40 5.99 -1.95
C ILE A 40 0.32 5.38 -2.83
N VAL A 41 0.06 6.06 -3.95
CA VAL A 41 -0.81 5.55 -5.00
C VAL A 41 0.05 5.12 -6.18
N VAL A 42 -0.10 3.86 -6.58
CA VAL A 42 0.60 3.31 -7.74
C VAL A 42 -0.37 3.34 -8.93
N ASN A 43 0.06 3.97 -10.01
CA ASN A 43 -0.76 4.10 -11.21
C ASN A 43 -1.05 2.73 -11.83
N PRO A 44 -2.18 2.61 -12.55
CA PRO A 44 -2.51 1.35 -13.22
C PRO A 44 -1.42 0.95 -14.21
N THR A 45 -1.18 -0.35 -14.29
CA THR A 45 -0.31 -0.92 -15.30
C THR A 45 -1.13 -1.86 -16.19
N THR A 46 -1.24 -3.11 -15.78
CA THR A 46 -1.96 -4.11 -16.57
C THR A 46 -3.40 -4.32 -16.13
N ASP A 47 -3.70 -4.04 -14.87
CA ASP A 47 -4.99 -4.36 -14.27
C ASP A 47 -6.00 -3.21 -14.23
N LYS A 48 -5.63 -2.04 -14.69
CA LYS A 48 -6.49 -0.85 -14.72
C LYS A 48 -6.92 -0.33 -13.35
N TYR A 49 -6.24 -0.72 -12.29
CA TYR A 49 -6.52 -0.26 -10.94
C TYR A 49 -5.41 0.60 -10.40
N TYR A 50 -5.80 1.63 -9.66
CA TYR A 50 -4.87 2.40 -8.84
C TYR A 50 -4.72 1.66 -7.52
N HIS A 51 -3.49 1.29 -7.18
CA HIS A 51 -3.22 0.54 -5.96
C HIS A 51 -2.72 1.48 -4.88
N VAL A 52 -3.32 1.39 -3.71
CA VAL A 52 -2.85 2.15 -2.54
C VAL A 52 -1.98 1.22 -1.72
N GLN A 53 -0.72 1.61 -1.56
CA GLN A 53 0.29 0.78 -0.89
C GLN A 53 0.95 1.56 0.23
N VAL A 54 1.34 0.85 1.27
CA VAL A 54 2.03 1.38 2.44
C VAL A 54 3.37 0.68 2.56
N GLY A 55 4.42 1.45 2.74
CA GLY A 55 5.77 0.93 2.86
C GLY A 55 6.76 1.86 2.20
N PRO A 56 7.95 1.35 1.85
CA PRO A 56 8.41 -0.04 1.97
C PRO A 56 8.92 -0.39 3.37
N TYR A 57 8.86 -1.65 3.71
CA TYR A 57 9.41 -2.18 4.96
C TYR A 57 10.52 -3.16 4.65
N HIS A 58 11.59 -3.14 5.46
CA HIS A 58 12.77 -3.94 5.19
C HIS A 58 12.69 -5.35 5.73
N ASP A 59 11.78 -5.62 6.65
CA ASP A 59 11.62 -6.94 7.20
C ASP A 59 10.14 -7.25 7.44
N VAL A 60 9.85 -8.54 7.64
CA VAL A 60 8.49 -8.99 7.81
C VAL A 60 7.88 -8.52 9.13
N ARG A 61 8.70 -8.31 10.16
CA ARG A 61 8.21 -7.81 11.45
C ARG A 61 7.62 -6.42 11.32
N SER A 62 8.36 -5.53 10.67
CA SER A 62 7.90 -4.16 10.46
C SER A 62 6.64 -4.13 9.62
N ALA A 63 6.60 -4.94 8.56
CA ALA A 63 5.42 -5.03 7.71
C ALA A 63 4.22 -5.57 8.50
N ASP A 64 4.43 -6.58 9.32
CA ASP A 64 3.35 -7.17 10.11
C ASP A 64 2.82 -6.20 11.16
N ALA A 65 3.71 -5.45 11.81
CA ALA A 65 3.30 -4.41 12.75
C ALA A 65 2.45 -3.34 12.07
N ALA A 66 2.86 -2.92 10.88
CA ALA A 66 2.10 -1.94 10.10
C ALA A 66 0.74 -2.51 9.68
N LYS A 67 0.70 -3.78 9.30
CA LYS A 67 -0.55 -4.45 8.94
C LYS A 67 -1.53 -4.45 10.11
N LYS A 68 -1.04 -4.77 11.30
CA LYS A 68 -1.88 -4.74 12.51
C LYS A 68 -2.39 -3.34 12.80
N GLY A 69 -1.54 -2.34 12.64
CA GLY A 69 -1.95 -0.95 12.81
C GLY A 69 -3.02 -0.54 11.81
N LEU A 70 -2.88 -0.95 10.57
CA LEU A 70 -3.88 -0.68 9.54
C LEU A 70 -5.20 -1.35 9.86
N GLU A 71 -5.17 -2.60 10.29
CA GLU A 71 -6.38 -3.33 10.66
C GLU A 71 -7.08 -2.69 11.84
N SER A 72 -6.32 -2.22 12.83
CA SER A 72 -6.87 -1.49 13.97
C SER A 72 -7.53 -0.19 13.54
N ALA A 73 -7.04 0.42 12.47
CA ALA A 73 -7.62 1.66 11.93
C ALA A 73 -8.80 1.40 10.98
N GLY A 74 -9.17 0.14 10.76
CA GLY A 74 -10.30 -0.20 9.92
C GLY A 74 -9.95 -0.51 8.47
N PHE A 75 -8.68 -0.66 8.15
CA PHE A 75 -8.23 -0.99 6.80
C PHE A 75 -7.79 -2.45 6.72
N LYS A 76 -8.11 -3.09 5.62
CA LYS A 76 -7.54 -4.40 5.32
C LYS A 76 -6.24 -4.20 4.56
N ALA A 77 -5.27 -5.05 4.83
CA ALA A 77 -3.97 -4.94 4.17
C ALA A 77 -3.44 -6.33 3.82
N ILE A 78 -2.79 -6.42 2.67
CA ILE A 78 -2.17 -7.64 2.19
C ILE A 78 -0.68 -7.37 2.03
N VAL A 79 0.15 -8.23 2.64
CA VAL A 79 1.59 -8.09 2.52
C VAL A 79 2.01 -8.61 1.15
N LYS A 80 2.78 -7.78 0.43
CA LYS A 80 3.37 -8.12 -0.86
C LYS A 80 4.89 -8.06 -0.75
N HIS A 81 5.53 -8.97 -1.42
CA HIS A 81 7.01 -9.03 -1.40
C HIS A 81 7.62 -8.89 -2.79
#